data_187b6d1b0ae81e633a98528b6a91b2ab
#
_entry.id   187b6d1b0ae81e633a98528b6a91b2ab
#
_cell.length_a   1.000
_cell.length_b   1.000
_cell.length_c   1.000
_cell.angle_alpha   90.00
_cell.angle_beta   90.00
_cell.angle_gamma   90.00
#
_symmetry.space_group_name_H-M   'P 1'
#
loop_
_entity.id
_entity.type
_entity.pdbx_description
1 polymer ?
#
loop_
_entity_poly.entity_id
_entity_poly.type
_entity_poly.pdbx_seq_one_letter_code
_entity_poly.pdbx_strand_id
1 'polypeptide(L)'
;WYRINPHRLHLGIVGLELPEGTGFDAFTEVNQTLDLLNGQINSSYKLNGKPVSVQTVCHPERDILSATIASEQPVSIKLCYAYPTGAHSDDASNWNANDKHSTTLVASTDNSATLKRVIDESVYYVVLQWDGNATLTEKEANYFVLSATRDTLSFSCEYRLETPSNSSQEEEYGEVPAFAETKGAANAYWNGFWKNGGMVDFSECTDPRAPELERRVVLSQYLMAIQAAGDTPPQETGLTYNSWFGKFHLEMIWWHQSHFPLWGHPELLNRTLGWYHRA
;
A
#
# COMPACT_ATOMS: atom_id res chain seq x y z
N TRP A 1 -19.29 15.91 15.54
CA TRP A 1 -18.83 16.63 14.36
C TRP A 1 -17.34 16.38 14.08
N TYR A 2 -16.44 16.57 15.05
CA TYR A 2 -15.00 16.44 14.85
C TYR A 2 -14.60 15.03 14.35
N ARG A 3 -15.22 13.98 14.87
CA ARG A 3 -14.90 12.60 14.49
C ARG A 3 -15.41 12.20 13.10
N ILE A 4 -16.53 12.77 12.65
CA ILE A 4 -17.10 12.50 11.33
C ILE A 4 -16.54 13.40 10.22
N ASN A 5 -15.77 14.43 10.59
CA ASN A 5 -15.05 15.26 9.63
C ASN A 5 -14.04 14.41 8.84
N PRO A 6 -13.75 14.70 7.56
CA PRO A 6 -12.87 13.88 6.73
C PRO A 6 -11.57 13.49 7.43
N HIS A 7 -11.22 12.22 7.35
CA HIS A 7 -10.00 11.64 7.90
C HIS A 7 -9.56 10.46 7.02
N ARG A 8 -8.34 9.97 7.23
CA ARG A 8 -7.85 8.79 6.52
C ARG A 8 -8.57 7.54 7.00
N LEU A 9 -8.94 6.69 6.05
CA LEU A 9 -9.59 5.41 6.31
C LEU A 9 -8.57 4.29 6.31
N HIS A 10 -8.77 3.31 7.20
CA HIS A 10 -8.08 2.02 7.12
C HIS A 10 -8.66 1.22 5.95
N LEU A 11 -7.85 0.96 4.91
CA LEU A 11 -8.30 0.32 3.67
C LEU A 11 -8.36 -1.21 3.73
N GLY A 12 -7.95 -1.81 4.84
CA GLY A 12 -7.91 -3.26 5.01
C GLY A 12 -6.49 -3.81 5.12
N ILE A 13 -6.40 -5.13 5.22
CA ILE A 13 -5.15 -5.87 5.26
C ILE A 13 -5.11 -6.83 4.10
N VAL A 14 -4.00 -6.81 3.36
CA VAL A 14 -3.62 -7.83 2.39
C VAL A 14 -2.39 -8.55 2.96
N GLY A 15 -2.49 -9.85 3.18
CA GLY A 15 -1.41 -10.62 3.81
C GLY A 15 -1.54 -12.12 3.60
N LEU A 16 -0.60 -12.89 4.12
CA LEU A 16 -0.71 -14.35 4.08
C LEU A 16 -1.91 -14.82 4.91
N GLU A 17 -2.66 -15.74 4.36
CA GLU A 17 -3.62 -16.54 5.12
C GLU A 17 -2.87 -17.69 5.78
N LEU A 18 -2.88 -17.71 7.09
CA LEU A 18 -2.16 -18.72 7.88
C LEU A 18 -3.18 -19.67 8.53
N PRO A 19 -2.83 -20.96 8.71
CA PRO A 19 -3.63 -21.88 9.51
C PRO A 19 -3.90 -21.31 10.90
N GLU A 20 -5.08 -21.60 11.43
CA GLU A 20 -5.45 -21.19 12.79
C GLU A 20 -4.41 -21.66 13.82
N GLY A 21 -4.08 -20.78 14.77
CA GLY A 21 -3.05 -21.05 15.78
C GLY A 21 -1.60 -20.89 15.32
N THR A 22 -1.36 -20.49 14.06
CA THR A 22 0.00 -20.19 13.59
C THR A 22 0.48 -18.88 14.21
N GLY A 23 1.44 -18.95 15.11
CA GLY A 23 2.07 -17.82 15.75
C GLY A 23 3.33 -17.34 15.04
N PHE A 24 3.97 -16.29 15.57
CA PHE A 24 5.22 -15.75 15.03
C PHE A 24 6.40 -16.73 15.10
N ASP A 25 6.36 -17.69 15.99
CA ASP A 25 7.35 -18.78 16.16
C ASP A 25 7.41 -19.73 14.95
N ALA A 26 6.36 -19.76 14.12
CA ALA A 26 6.35 -20.50 12.86
C ALA A 26 7.28 -19.87 11.80
N PHE A 27 7.65 -18.60 11.97
CA PHE A 27 8.54 -17.88 11.06
C PHE A 27 9.98 -17.93 11.55
N THR A 28 10.86 -18.48 10.74
CA THR A 28 12.30 -18.57 11.05
C THR A 28 13.12 -18.07 9.88
N GLU A 29 14.41 -17.78 10.12
CA GLU A 29 15.35 -17.31 9.10
C GLU A 29 14.79 -16.08 8.31
N VAL A 30 14.13 -15.17 9.02
CA VAL A 30 13.50 -14.01 8.41
C VAL A 30 14.54 -12.99 7.96
N ASN A 31 14.50 -12.64 6.69
CA ASN A 31 15.26 -11.55 6.12
C ASN A 31 14.33 -10.68 5.26
N GLN A 32 14.39 -9.37 5.46
CA GLN A 32 13.64 -8.41 4.65
C GLN A 32 14.52 -7.25 4.27
N THR A 33 14.52 -6.90 3.00
CA THR A 33 15.25 -5.76 2.46
C THR A 33 14.32 -4.85 1.69
N LEU A 34 14.50 -3.55 1.86
CA LEU A 34 13.90 -2.51 1.04
C LEU A 34 14.95 -2.01 0.05
N ASP A 35 14.72 -2.24 -1.23
CA ASP A 35 15.51 -1.69 -2.32
C ASP A 35 14.97 -0.31 -2.69
N LEU A 36 15.64 0.73 -2.22
CA LEU A 36 15.24 2.13 -2.43
C LEU A 36 15.34 2.56 -3.91
N LEU A 37 16.27 1.97 -4.67
CA LEU A 37 16.45 2.32 -6.08
C LEU A 37 15.32 1.80 -6.97
N ASN A 38 14.66 0.75 -6.52
CA ASN A 38 13.58 0.09 -7.25
C ASN A 38 12.22 0.19 -6.55
N GLY A 39 12.16 0.71 -5.32
CA GLY A 39 10.94 0.80 -4.55
C GLY A 39 10.32 -0.58 -4.25
N GLN A 40 11.19 -1.58 -3.99
CA GLN A 40 10.79 -2.97 -3.86
C GLN A 40 11.14 -3.52 -2.47
N ILE A 41 10.19 -4.19 -1.84
CA ILE A 41 10.43 -4.97 -0.63
C ILE A 41 10.64 -6.44 -1.03
N ASN A 42 11.77 -7.00 -0.62
CA ASN A 42 12.08 -8.42 -0.79
C ASN A 42 12.11 -9.07 0.59
N SER A 43 11.28 -10.08 0.78
CA SER A 43 11.20 -10.84 2.03
C SER A 43 11.51 -12.31 1.75
N SER A 44 12.31 -12.93 2.60
CA SER A 44 12.54 -14.36 2.63
C SER A 44 12.50 -14.89 4.03
N TYR A 45 11.88 -16.03 4.23
CA TYR A 45 11.75 -16.68 5.53
C TYR A 45 11.40 -18.15 5.35
N LYS A 46 11.45 -18.91 6.44
CA LYS A 46 10.82 -20.24 6.49
C LYS A 46 9.54 -20.15 7.29
N LEU A 47 8.46 -20.68 6.74
CA LEU A 47 7.18 -20.87 7.42
C LEU A 47 7.00 -22.35 7.71
N ASN A 48 6.93 -22.73 9.00
CA ASN A 48 6.93 -24.13 9.42
C ASN A 48 8.07 -24.95 8.78
N GLY A 49 9.27 -24.37 8.71
CA GLY A 49 10.46 -24.98 8.14
C GLY A 49 10.55 -24.96 6.60
N LYS A 50 9.53 -24.51 5.87
CA LYS A 50 9.52 -24.43 4.40
C LYS A 50 9.85 -23.03 3.92
N PRO A 51 10.71 -22.89 2.89
CA PRO A 51 11.11 -21.59 2.38
C PRO A 51 9.94 -20.88 1.68
N VAL A 52 9.86 -19.57 1.95
CA VAL A 52 8.93 -18.64 1.30
C VAL A 52 9.71 -17.41 0.89
N SER A 53 9.47 -16.92 -0.32
CA SER A 53 9.96 -15.63 -0.78
C SER A 53 8.81 -14.77 -1.27
N VAL A 54 8.87 -13.47 -0.96
CA VAL A 54 7.86 -12.49 -1.35
C VAL A 54 8.55 -11.26 -1.92
N GLN A 55 8.10 -10.79 -3.07
CA GLN A 55 8.44 -9.49 -3.60
C GLN A 55 7.18 -8.63 -3.60
N THR A 56 7.28 -7.41 -3.08
CA THR A 56 6.16 -6.46 -2.98
C THR A 56 6.56 -5.13 -3.60
N VAL A 57 5.69 -4.57 -4.42
CA VAL A 57 5.85 -3.27 -5.07
C VAL A 57 4.52 -2.51 -5.06
N CYS A 58 4.58 -1.18 -5.13
CA CYS A 58 3.43 -0.32 -5.36
C CYS A 58 3.59 0.41 -6.70
N HIS A 59 2.48 0.62 -7.39
CA HIS A 59 2.47 1.42 -8.62
C HIS A 59 2.67 2.90 -8.27
N PRO A 60 3.49 3.66 -9.02
CA PRO A 60 3.81 5.04 -8.66
C PRO A 60 2.68 6.06 -8.90
N GLU A 61 1.71 5.74 -9.76
CA GLU A 61 0.65 6.66 -10.22
C GLU A 61 -0.77 6.15 -9.94
N ARG A 62 -0.92 4.88 -9.56
CA ARG A 62 -2.21 4.24 -9.27
C ARG A 62 -2.15 3.62 -7.88
N ASP A 63 -3.27 3.54 -7.19
CA ASP A 63 -3.37 2.94 -5.86
C ASP A 63 -3.34 1.41 -5.94
N ILE A 64 -2.22 0.87 -6.43
CA ILE A 64 -2.02 -0.56 -6.66
C ILE A 64 -0.89 -1.09 -5.79
N LEU A 65 -1.21 -2.12 -5.03
CA LEU A 65 -0.26 -3.02 -4.40
C LEU A 65 -0.14 -4.29 -5.25
N SER A 66 1.09 -4.66 -5.63
CA SER A 66 1.36 -5.93 -6.31
C SER A 66 2.38 -6.75 -5.55
N ALA A 67 2.18 -8.05 -5.53
CA ALA A 67 3.13 -8.97 -4.93
C ALA A 67 3.24 -10.28 -5.72
N THR A 68 4.41 -10.90 -5.62
CA THR A 68 4.63 -12.30 -6.03
C THR A 68 5.18 -13.08 -4.86
N ILE A 69 4.63 -14.27 -4.66
CA ILE A 69 4.98 -15.19 -3.58
C ILE A 69 5.43 -16.51 -4.21
N ALA A 70 6.56 -17.03 -3.78
CA ALA A 70 7.01 -18.36 -4.13
C ALA A 70 7.27 -19.17 -2.85
N SER A 71 6.84 -20.44 -2.85
CA SER A 71 6.91 -21.35 -1.71
C SER A 71 7.03 -22.79 -2.21
N GLU A 72 7.36 -23.74 -1.34
CA GLU A 72 7.33 -25.17 -1.66
C GLU A 72 5.94 -25.81 -1.57
N GLN A 73 4.92 -25.01 -1.26
CA GLN A 73 3.53 -25.48 -1.18
C GLN A 73 2.58 -24.36 -1.60
N PRO A 74 1.34 -24.68 -1.98
CA PRO A 74 0.36 -23.66 -2.32
C PRO A 74 0.19 -22.65 -1.20
N VAL A 75 0.13 -21.37 -1.58
CA VAL A 75 -0.06 -20.25 -0.65
C VAL A 75 -1.46 -19.66 -0.81
N SER A 76 -1.96 -19.09 0.27
CA SER A 76 -3.18 -18.31 0.24
C SER A 76 -2.92 -16.93 0.81
N ILE A 77 -3.59 -15.92 0.27
CA ILE A 77 -3.59 -14.58 0.82
C ILE A 77 -4.99 -14.23 1.32
N LYS A 78 -5.03 -13.44 2.37
CA LYS A 78 -6.26 -12.87 2.90
C LYS A 78 -6.40 -11.42 2.51
N LEU A 79 -7.64 -11.00 2.31
CA LEU A 79 -8.08 -9.63 2.26
C LEU A 79 -9.14 -9.46 3.34
N CYS A 80 -8.85 -8.69 4.35
CA CYS A 80 -9.78 -8.47 5.46
C CYS A 80 -9.94 -6.97 5.73
N TYR A 81 -11.15 -6.60 6.08
CA TYR A 81 -11.57 -5.21 6.18
C TYR A 81 -12.21 -4.96 7.53
N ALA A 82 -11.77 -3.89 8.18
CA ALA A 82 -12.36 -3.41 9.42
C ALA A 82 -13.29 -2.23 9.18
N TYR A 83 -14.14 -1.93 10.13
CA TYR A 83 -14.84 -0.65 10.18
C TYR A 83 -13.86 0.43 10.66
N PRO A 84 -13.57 1.48 9.87
CA PRO A 84 -12.68 2.55 10.28
C PRO A 84 -13.24 3.31 11.46
N THR A 85 -12.36 3.73 12.37
CA THR A 85 -12.71 4.54 13.52
C THR A 85 -12.04 5.91 13.43
N GLY A 86 -12.63 6.93 14.05
CA GLY A 86 -11.99 8.21 14.25
C GLY A 86 -11.17 8.24 15.55
N ALA A 87 -10.44 7.18 15.88
CA ALA A 87 -9.61 7.12 17.08
C ALA A 87 -8.46 8.13 17.01
N HIS A 88 -8.00 8.60 18.19
CA HIS A 88 -6.90 9.55 18.24
C HIS A 88 -5.59 8.92 17.78
N SER A 89 -5.34 7.70 18.19
CA SER A 89 -4.15 6.90 17.86
C SER A 89 -4.58 5.44 17.71
N ASP A 90 -3.68 4.56 17.42
CA ASP A 90 -3.82 3.14 17.15
C ASP A 90 -3.98 2.80 15.64
N ASP A 91 -4.51 1.64 15.30
CA ASP A 91 -4.76 1.24 13.92
C ASP A 91 -6.01 1.90 13.30
N ALA A 92 -6.77 2.66 14.09
CA ALA A 92 -8.03 3.32 13.71
C ALA A 92 -9.04 2.37 13.06
N SER A 93 -9.12 1.13 13.54
CA SER A 93 -9.99 0.10 13.00
C SER A 93 -10.73 -0.66 14.09
N ASN A 94 -11.97 -1.05 13.79
CA ASN A 94 -12.77 -1.93 14.63
C ASN A 94 -13.08 -3.22 13.85
N TRP A 95 -12.37 -4.28 14.18
CA TRP A 95 -12.49 -5.59 13.54
C TRP A 95 -13.74 -6.37 13.96
N ASN A 96 -14.44 -5.93 15.01
CA ASN A 96 -15.63 -6.56 15.54
C ASN A 96 -16.95 -5.88 15.10
N ALA A 97 -16.87 -4.88 14.23
CA ALA A 97 -18.04 -4.10 13.79
C ALA A 97 -18.50 -4.47 12.37
N ASN A 98 -18.54 -5.77 12.06
CA ASN A 98 -18.89 -6.28 10.73
C ASN A 98 -20.34 -5.95 10.28
N ASP A 99 -21.18 -5.54 11.20
CA ASP A 99 -22.55 -5.07 10.95
C ASP A 99 -22.63 -3.61 10.44
N LYS A 100 -21.53 -2.83 10.56
CA LYS A 100 -21.50 -1.40 10.20
C LYS A 100 -20.97 -1.10 8.82
N HIS A 101 -20.45 -2.10 8.14
CA HIS A 101 -19.89 -1.97 6.79
C HIS A 101 -20.05 -3.25 6.01
N SER A 102 -19.89 -3.20 4.72
CA SER A 102 -19.96 -4.40 3.89
C SER A 102 -18.90 -4.44 2.82
N THR A 103 -18.47 -5.66 2.49
CA THR A 103 -17.67 -5.97 1.31
C THR A 103 -18.41 -7.01 0.49
N THR A 104 -18.72 -6.72 -0.75
CA THR A 104 -19.50 -7.61 -1.62
C THR A 104 -18.71 -7.93 -2.88
N LEU A 105 -18.61 -9.20 -3.24
CA LEU A 105 -18.08 -9.61 -4.54
C LEU A 105 -19.12 -9.25 -5.62
N VAL A 106 -18.77 -8.29 -6.49
CA VAL A 106 -19.69 -7.77 -7.52
C VAL A 106 -19.37 -8.27 -8.94
N ALA A 107 -18.12 -8.69 -9.16
CA ALA A 107 -17.70 -9.31 -10.41
C ALA A 107 -16.57 -10.30 -10.14
N SER A 108 -16.50 -11.38 -10.93
CA SER A 108 -15.41 -12.36 -10.85
C SER A 108 -15.24 -13.06 -12.19
N THR A 109 -13.98 -13.33 -12.53
CA THR A 109 -13.56 -14.19 -13.65
C THR A 109 -12.60 -15.25 -13.12
N ASP A 110 -11.98 -16.01 -14.00
CA ASP A 110 -10.99 -17.03 -13.62
C ASP A 110 -9.72 -16.43 -12.95
N ASN A 111 -9.42 -15.15 -13.23
CA ASN A 111 -8.19 -14.49 -12.79
C ASN A 111 -8.38 -13.06 -12.29
N SER A 112 -9.60 -12.63 -12.06
CA SER A 112 -9.89 -11.31 -11.50
C SER A 112 -11.14 -11.31 -10.63
N ALA A 113 -11.24 -10.35 -9.74
CA ALA A 113 -12.43 -10.10 -8.95
C ALA A 113 -12.56 -8.62 -8.59
N THR A 114 -13.79 -8.17 -8.44
CA THR A 114 -14.10 -6.83 -7.96
C THR A 114 -14.93 -6.91 -6.69
N LEU A 115 -14.40 -6.35 -5.62
CA LEU A 115 -15.08 -6.20 -4.34
C LEU A 115 -15.59 -4.77 -4.19
N LYS A 116 -16.87 -4.61 -3.90
CA LYS A 116 -17.47 -3.31 -3.53
C LYS A 116 -17.43 -3.14 -2.03
N ARG A 117 -16.82 -2.06 -1.57
CA ARG A 117 -16.77 -1.66 -0.17
C ARG A 117 -17.76 -0.54 0.09
N VAL A 118 -18.56 -0.67 1.15
CA VAL A 118 -19.49 0.36 1.62
C VAL A 118 -19.23 0.60 3.09
N ILE A 119 -18.92 1.85 3.43
CA ILE A 119 -18.64 2.32 4.79
C ILE A 119 -19.42 3.62 4.97
N ASP A 120 -20.50 3.59 5.73
CA ASP A 120 -21.44 4.72 5.85
C ASP A 120 -21.87 5.22 4.45
N GLU A 121 -21.57 6.47 4.10
CA GLU A 121 -21.84 7.07 2.79
C GLU A 121 -20.70 6.88 1.78
N SER A 122 -19.58 6.33 2.22
CA SER A 122 -18.39 6.15 1.37
C SER A 122 -18.45 4.80 0.64
N VAL A 123 -18.21 4.85 -0.66
CA VAL A 123 -18.11 3.65 -1.50
C VAL A 123 -16.80 3.67 -2.26
N TYR A 124 -16.14 2.52 -2.29
CA TYR A 124 -14.98 2.29 -3.14
C TYR A 124 -14.91 0.84 -3.60
N TYR A 125 -14.09 0.57 -4.59
CA TYR A 125 -13.90 -0.76 -5.13
C TYR A 125 -12.47 -1.24 -4.89
N VAL A 126 -12.33 -2.55 -4.67
CA VAL A 126 -11.04 -3.23 -4.64
C VAL A 126 -11.03 -4.21 -5.81
N VAL A 127 -10.20 -3.94 -6.79
CA VAL A 127 -10.07 -4.77 -8.00
C VAL A 127 -8.82 -5.62 -7.88
N LEU A 128 -9.00 -6.93 -7.90
CA LEU A 128 -7.92 -7.90 -7.86
C LEU A 128 -7.71 -8.49 -9.25
N GLN A 129 -6.45 -8.70 -9.58
CA GLN A 129 -6.03 -9.53 -10.70
C GLN A 129 -4.90 -10.45 -10.23
N TRP A 130 -4.90 -11.69 -10.69
CA TRP A 130 -3.87 -12.68 -10.34
C TRP A 130 -3.47 -13.53 -11.55
N ASP A 131 -2.29 -14.14 -11.46
CA ASP A 131 -1.85 -15.14 -12.43
C ASP A 131 -2.69 -16.42 -12.23
N GLY A 132 -3.46 -16.82 -13.18
CA GLY A 132 -4.43 -17.91 -13.09
C GLY A 132 -3.95 -19.11 -12.28
N ASN A 133 -4.79 -19.89 -11.65
CA ASN A 133 -4.60 -20.99 -10.72
C ASN A 133 -4.82 -20.59 -9.23
N ALA A 134 -5.58 -19.55 -9.01
CA ALA A 134 -6.08 -19.21 -7.69
C ALA A 134 -7.61 -18.98 -7.74
N THR A 135 -8.26 -19.15 -6.61
CA THR A 135 -9.70 -18.94 -6.46
C THR A 135 -9.95 -18.02 -5.28
N LEU A 136 -10.76 -16.97 -5.50
CA LEU A 136 -11.19 -16.08 -4.44
C LEU A 136 -12.48 -16.63 -3.82
N THR A 137 -12.50 -16.72 -2.49
CA THR A 137 -13.69 -17.15 -1.71
C THR A 137 -13.93 -16.19 -0.56
N GLU A 138 -15.18 -15.90 -0.26
CA GLU A 138 -15.57 -15.24 0.97
C GLU A 138 -15.56 -16.27 2.11
N LYS A 139 -14.74 -16.04 3.13
CA LYS A 139 -14.59 -16.90 4.28
C LYS A 139 -15.57 -16.51 5.39
N GLU A 140 -15.67 -15.22 5.62
CA GLU A 140 -16.55 -14.57 6.60
C GLU A 140 -16.93 -13.18 6.08
N ALA A 141 -17.88 -12.52 6.74
CA ALA A 141 -18.24 -11.14 6.41
C ALA A 141 -16.99 -10.23 6.41
N ASN A 142 -16.78 -9.54 5.31
CA ASN A 142 -15.61 -8.65 5.09
C ASN A 142 -14.24 -9.35 5.08
N TYR A 143 -14.21 -10.67 4.88
CA TYR A 143 -13.01 -11.47 4.86
C TYR A 143 -12.99 -12.41 3.66
N PHE A 144 -12.01 -12.22 2.78
CA PHE A 144 -11.83 -12.98 1.55
C PHE A 144 -10.48 -13.68 1.54
N VAL A 145 -10.41 -14.83 0.91
CA VAL A 145 -9.19 -15.62 0.76
C VAL A 145 -8.99 -15.95 -0.71
N LEU A 146 -7.86 -15.56 -1.26
CA LEU A 146 -7.39 -15.98 -2.57
C LEU A 146 -6.43 -17.15 -2.38
N SER A 147 -6.86 -18.34 -2.76
CA SER A 147 -6.12 -19.58 -2.58
C SER A 147 -5.51 -20.04 -3.88
N ALA A 148 -4.18 -20.09 -3.95
CA ALA A 148 -3.45 -20.63 -5.08
C ALA A 148 -3.45 -22.16 -5.04
N THR A 149 -3.41 -22.79 -6.23
CA THR A 149 -3.24 -24.24 -6.39
C THR A 149 -1.80 -24.64 -6.68
N ARG A 150 -0.92 -23.66 -6.87
CA ARG A 150 0.51 -23.84 -7.16
C ARG A 150 1.37 -23.24 -6.05
N ASP A 151 2.65 -23.51 -6.16
CA ASP A 151 3.73 -23.02 -5.29
C ASP A 151 4.09 -21.53 -5.52
N THR A 152 3.51 -20.91 -6.54
CA THR A 152 3.68 -19.48 -6.85
C THR A 152 2.32 -18.79 -7.01
N LEU A 153 2.24 -17.55 -6.57
CA LEU A 153 1.09 -16.66 -6.73
C LEU A 153 1.59 -15.24 -6.97
N SER A 154 1.21 -14.67 -8.11
CA SER A 154 1.38 -13.22 -8.35
C SER A 154 0.01 -12.57 -8.42
N PHE A 155 -0.13 -11.42 -7.80
CA PHE A 155 -1.39 -10.67 -7.80
C PHE A 155 -1.15 -9.17 -7.74
N SER A 156 -2.13 -8.42 -8.20
CA SER A 156 -2.27 -6.98 -8.05
C SER A 156 -3.62 -6.65 -7.42
N CYS A 157 -3.62 -5.69 -6.51
CA CYS A 157 -4.79 -5.23 -5.79
C CYS A 157 -4.88 -3.71 -5.94
N GLU A 158 -5.88 -3.21 -6.64
CA GLU A 158 -6.11 -1.79 -6.90
C GLU A 158 -7.31 -1.28 -6.12
N TYR A 159 -7.14 -0.11 -5.51
CA TYR A 159 -8.21 0.61 -4.82
C TYR A 159 -8.72 1.73 -5.73
N ARG A 160 -10.03 1.70 -6.04
CA ARG A 160 -10.69 2.66 -6.93
C ARG A 160 -11.81 3.37 -6.19
N LEU A 161 -11.92 4.67 -6.34
CA LEU A 161 -13.10 5.40 -5.86
C LEU A 161 -14.35 4.93 -6.61
N GLU A 162 -15.54 5.18 -6.04
CA GLU A 162 -16.78 4.91 -6.75
C GLU A 162 -16.79 5.70 -8.05
N THR A 163 -16.96 4.98 -9.15
CA THR A 163 -17.28 5.61 -10.42
C THR A 163 -18.79 5.83 -10.46
N PRO A 164 -19.27 7.08 -10.60
CA PRO A 164 -20.67 7.27 -10.98
C PRO A 164 -20.96 6.42 -12.21
N SER A 165 -22.13 5.77 -12.25
CA SER A 165 -22.55 4.75 -13.21
C SER A 165 -22.63 5.19 -14.69
N ASN A 166 -21.82 6.16 -15.10
CA ASN A 166 -21.67 6.61 -16.47
C ASN A 166 -20.39 6.00 -17.05
N SER A 167 -20.56 5.24 -18.10
CA SER A 167 -19.62 4.46 -18.88
C SER A 167 -18.27 5.09 -19.30
N SER A 168 -17.96 6.31 -18.88
CA SER A 168 -16.73 7.01 -19.22
C SER A 168 -15.59 6.82 -18.21
N GLN A 169 -15.84 6.24 -17.06
CA GLN A 169 -14.81 6.07 -16.00
C GLN A 169 -14.26 4.64 -15.90
N GLU A 170 -14.91 3.64 -16.46
CA GLU A 170 -14.25 2.33 -16.68
C GLU A 170 -13.08 2.47 -17.67
N GLU A 171 -13.18 3.42 -18.61
CA GLU A 171 -12.08 3.76 -19.53
C GLU A 171 -10.93 4.50 -18.84
N GLU A 172 -11.17 5.20 -17.73
CA GLU A 172 -10.15 5.98 -17.02
C GLU A 172 -9.16 5.10 -16.25
N TYR A 173 -9.63 4.00 -15.65
CA TYR A 173 -8.75 3.12 -14.85
C TYR A 173 -8.04 2.06 -15.67
N GLY A 174 -8.63 1.60 -16.79
CA GLY A 174 -8.09 0.50 -17.58
C GLY A 174 -7.98 -0.83 -16.80
N GLU A 175 -7.27 -1.78 -17.36
CA GLU A 175 -6.98 -3.06 -16.70
C GLU A 175 -6.01 -2.87 -15.52
N VAL A 176 -6.13 -3.72 -14.51
CA VAL A 176 -5.18 -3.77 -13.41
C VAL A 176 -3.88 -4.41 -13.94
N PRO A 177 -2.73 -3.73 -13.88
CA PRO A 177 -1.48 -4.26 -14.38
C PRO A 177 -1.05 -5.50 -13.60
N ALA A 178 -0.43 -6.44 -14.28
CA ALA A 178 0.20 -7.59 -13.66
C ALA A 178 1.40 -7.18 -12.79
N PHE A 179 1.85 -8.07 -11.90
CA PHE A 179 3.00 -7.82 -11.03
C PHE A 179 4.24 -7.31 -11.80
N ALA A 180 4.57 -7.92 -12.93
CA ALA A 180 5.74 -7.55 -13.71
C ALA A 180 5.66 -6.11 -14.27
N GLU A 181 4.47 -5.68 -14.67
CA GLU A 181 4.21 -4.33 -15.19
C GLU A 181 4.29 -3.31 -14.06
N THR A 182 3.64 -3.57 -12.91
CA THR A 182 3.73 -2.72 -11.72
C THR A 182 5.18 -2.59 -11.24
N LYS A 183 5.93 -3.70 -11.22
CA LYS A 183 7.35 -3.70 -10.88
C LYS A 183 8.16 -2.85 -11.85
N GLY A 184 7.90 -2.96 -13.16
CA GLY A 184 8.54 -2.14 -14.19
C GLY A 184 8.27 -0.65 -13.99
N ALA A 185 7.03 -0.27 -13.71
CA ALA A 185 6.64 1.11 -13.43
C ALA A 185 7.29 1.65 -12.15
N ALA A 186 7.31 0.87 -11.06
CA ALA A 186 7.97 1.25 -9.81
C ALA A 186 9.48 1.46 -10.01
N ASN A 187 10.16 0.54 -10.71
CA ASN A 187 11.58 0.66 -11.00
C ASN A 187 11.89 1.93 -11.83
N ALA A 188 11.11 2.20 -12.85
CA ALA A 188 11.28 3.39 -13.69
C ALA A 188 11.11 4.68 -12.88
N TYR A 189 10.07 4.75 -12.05
CA TYR A 189 9.79 5.89 -11.19
C TYR A 189 10.91 6.15 -10.20
N TRP A 190 11.31 5.15 -9.40
CA TRP A 190 12.32 5.34 -8.36
C TRP A 190 13.71 5.62 -8.94
N ASN A 191 14.07 4.98 -10.05
CA ASN A 191 15.29 5.33 -10.77
C ASN A 191 15.26 6.79 -11.28
N GLY A 192 14.11 7.26 -11.76
CA GLY A 192 13.92 8.65 -12.16
C GLY A 192 14.01 9.60 -10.97
N PHE A 193 13.35 9.27 -9.86
CA PHE A 193 13.38 10.04 -8.62
C PHE A 193 14.82 10.31 -8.15
N TRP A 194 15.62 9.25 -8.02
CA TRP A 194 17.01 9.39 -7.57
C TRP A 194 17.93 10.10 -8.56
N LYS A 195 17.70 9.97 -9.87
CA LYS A 195 18.53 10.61 -10.90
C LYS A 195 18.22 12.08 -11.11
N ASN A 196 16.98 12.49 -10.89
CA ASN A 196 16.52 13.85 -11.19
C ASN A 196 16.49 14.77 -9.96
N GLY A 197 16.58 14.21 -8.77
CA GLY A 197 16.58 14.95 -7.51
C GLY A 197 17.95 15.20 -6.92
N GLY A 198 17.97 15.96 -5.83
CA GLY A 198 19.16 16.13 -5.00
C GLY A 198 19.41 14.87 -4.17
N MET A 199 20.63 14.42 -4.14
CA MET A 199 21.10 13.28 -3.37
C MET A 199 22.39 13.63 -2.64
N VAL A 200 22.61 13.03 -1.47
CA VAL A 200 23.90 13.16 -0.77
C VAL A 200 24.75 11.93 -1.05
N ASP A 201 26.02 12.17 -1.28
CA ASP A 201 27.04 11.14 -1.42
C ASP A 201 28.23 11.53 -0.53
N PHE A 202 28.47 10.74 0.51
CA PHE A 202 29.58 10.94 1.44
C PHE A 202 30.68 9.90 1.27
N SER A 203 30.75 9.23 0.12
CA SER A 203 31.74 8.16 -0.14
C SER A 203 33.21 8.64 0.03
N GLU A 204 33.50 9.91 -0.23
CA GLU A 204 34.81 10.51 -0.04
C GLU A 204 35.04 11.07 1.38
N CYS A 205 34.03 11.05 2.25
CA CYS A 205 34.17 11.57 3.60
C CYS A 205 34.88 10.55 4.52
N THR A 206 35.92 11.01 5.21
CA THR A 206 36.70 10.16 6.12
C THR A 206 36.12 10.05 7.53
N ASP A 207 35.07 10.80 7.87
CA ASP A 207 34.39 10.71 9.15
C ASP A 207 33.63 9.37 9.22
N PRO A 208 33.88 8.53 10.25
CA PRO A 208 33.23 7.22 10.35
C PRO A 208 31.70 7.28 10.53
N ARG A 209 31.13 8.45 10.80
CA ARG A 209 29.68 8.66 10.89
C ARG A 209 29.02 8.96 9.54
N ALA A 210 29.80 9.29 8.52
CA ALA A 210 29.29 9.73 7.22
C ALA A 210 28.35 8.70 6.55
N PRO A 211 28.67 7.39 6.51
CA PRO A 211 27.79 6.40 5.91
C PRO A 211 26.40 6.31 6.59
N GLU A 212 26.36 6.44 7.93
CA GLU A 212 25.09 6.44 8.66
C GLU A 212 24.30 7.72 8.43
N LEU A 213 24.94 8.86 8.31
CA LEU A 213 24.27 10.12 7.97
C LEU A 213 23.67 10.06 6.56
N GLU A 214 24.43 9.59 5.58
CA GLU A 214 23.96 9.38 4.21
C GLU A 214 22.73 8.46 4.19
N ARG A 215 22.84 7.30 4.83
CA ARG A 215 21.73 6.36 4.94
C ARG A 215 20.46 7.00 5.50
N ARG A 216 20.58 7.81 6.56
CA ARG A 216 19.43 8.51 7.18
C ARG A 216 18.81 9.53 6.24
N VAL A 217 19.63 10.33 5.54
CA VAL A 217 19.11 11.34 4.62
C VAL A 217 18.40 10.69 3.44
N VAL A 218 19.02 9.70 2.79
CA VAL A 218 18.41 8.98 1.66
C VAL A 218 17.13 8.25 2.08
N LEU A 219 17.16 7.55 3.21
CA LEU A 219 15.96 6.88 3.73
C LEU A 219 14.84 7.88 4.06
N SER A 220 15.17 9.06 4.61
CA SER A 220 14.17 10.09 4.90
C SER A 220 13.52 10.64 3.64
N GLN A 221 14.29 10.87 2.57
CA GLN A 221 13.72 11.28 1.27
C GLN A 221 12.73 10.24 0.74
N TYR A 222 13.10 8.96 0.78
CA TYR A 222 12.21 7.87 0.38
C TYR A 222 10.93 7.85 1.22
N LEU A 223 11.07 7.85 2.55
CA LEU A 223 9.92 7.80 3.46
C LEU A 223 8.98 8.98 3.26
N MET A 224 9.50 10.18 3.06
CA MET A 224 8.66 11.35 2.79
C MET A 224 7.94 11.23 1.45
N ALA A 225 8.60 10.72 0.41
CA ALA A 225 7.96 10.51 -0.89
C ALA A 225 6.81 9.50 -0.81
N ILE A 226 6.96 8.38 -0.10
CA ILE A 226 5.88 7.39 0.02
C ILE A 226 4.73 7.82 0.96
N GLN A 227 4.97 8.76 1.89
CA GLN A 227 4.00 9.15 2.89
C GLN A 227 3.31 10.48 2.61
N ALA A 228 3.95 11.40 1.89
CA ALA A 228 3.49 12.79 1.80
C ALA A 228 3.34 13.32 0.36
N ALA A 229 3.63 12.53 -0.67
CA ALA A 229 3.61 12.96 -2.06
C ALA A 229 2.32 12.60 -2.84
N GLY A 230 1.23 12.29 -2.16
CA GLY A 230 -0.07 12.01 -2.79
C GLY A 230 -0.81 13.27 -3.25
N ASP A 231 -1.95 13.07 -3.92
CA ASP A 231 -2.81 14.16 -4.42
C ASP A 231 -3.57 14.90 -3.31
N THR A 232 -3.59 14.33 -2.12
CA THR A 232 -4.17 14.92 -0.91
C THR A 232 -3.15 14.87 0.24
N PRO A 233 -3.20 15.84 1.18
CA PRO A 233 -2.27 15.83 2.29
C PRO A 233 -2.45 14.59 3.15
N PRO A 234 -1.35 14.03 3.70
CA PRO A 234 -1.46 12.92 4.65
C PRO A 234 -2.05 13.39 5.98
N GLN A 235 -2.39 12.45 6.84
CA GLN A 235 -2.58 12.75 8.26
C GLN A 235 -1.26 13.22 8.90
N GLU A 236 -1.30 13.71 10.12
CA GLU A 236 -0.13 14.29 10.80
C GLU A 236 1.10 13.37 10.81
N THR A 237 0.92 12.10 11.07
CA THR A 237 2.01 11.11 11.16
C THR A 237 2.31 10.39 9.84
N GLY A 238 1.82 10.87 8.71
CA GLY A 238 1.97 10.21 7.41
C GLY A 238 0.91 9.12 7.20
N LEU A 239 1.25 8.03 6.51
CA LEU A 239 0.28 6.99 6.13
C LEU A 239 0.41 5.69 6.93
N THR A 240 1.53 5.48 7.63
CA THR A 240 1.84 4.19 8.27
C THR A 240 1.34 4.07 9.70
N TYR A 241 1.02 5.15 10.36
CA TYR A 241 0.52 5.17 11.74
C TYR A 241 -0.56 6.23 11.90
N ASN A 242 -1.70 5.84 12.47
CA ASN A 242 -2.77 6.78 12.75
C ASN A 242 -2.48 7.59 14.01
N SER A 243 -2.55 8.90 13.90
CA SER A 243 -2.58 9.80 15.05
C SER A 243 -3.39 11.05 14.75
N TRP A 244 -3.71 11.82 15.79
CA TRP A 244 -4.53 13.03 15.66
C TRP A 244 -5.80 12.79 14.83
N PHE A 245 -6.46 11.66 15.13
CA PHE A 245 -7.74 11.26 14.53
C PHE A 245 -7.69 11.02 13.00
N GLY A 246 -6.53 10.69 12.45
CA GLY A 246 -6.37 10.46 11.01
C GLY A 246 -6.56 11.71 10.15
N LYS A 247 -6.52 12.90 10.73
CA LYS A 247 -6.77 14.16 10.03
C LYS A 247 -5.49 14.80 9.54
N PHE A 248 -5.60 15.56 8.46
CA PHE A 248 -4.52 16.46 8.08
C PHE A 248 -4.47 17.68 8.99
N HIS A 249 -3.30 18.26 9.14
CA HIS A 249 -3.08 19.50 9.86
C HIS A 249 -2.33 20.46 8.94
N LEU A 250 -2.86 21.68 8.75
CA LEU A 250 -2.31 22.63 7.78
C LEU A 250 -0.85 23.00 8.08
N GLU A 251 -0.48 23.08 9.35
CA GLU A 251 0.90 23.38 9.78
C GLU A 251 1.90 22.32 9.29
N MET A 252 1.43 21.06 9.08
CA MET A 252 2.27 19.94 8.67
C MET A 252 2.72 20.03 7.21
N ILE A 253 2.18 20.92 6.40
CA ILE A 253 2.66 21.15 5.02
C ILE A 253 4.16 21.53 5.01
N TRP A 254 4.58 22.29 6.01
CA TRP A 254 6.00 22.65 6.17
C TRP A 254 6.89 21.43 6.39
N TRP A 255 6.47 20.54 7.28
CA TRP A 255 7.23 19.34 7.63
C TRP A 255 7.13 18.25 6.57
N HIS A 256 5.96 18.08 5.96
CA HIS A 256 5.72 16.99 5.02
C HIS A 256 6.20 17.30 3.61
N GLN A 257 6.18 18.55 3.16
CA GLN A 257 6.25 18.83 1.73
C GLN A 257 7.23 19.94 1.33
N SER A 258 7.59 20.88 2.22
CA SER A 258 8.46 22.01 1.86
C SER A 258 9.86 21.57 1.44
N HIS A 259 10.32 20.40 1.84
CA HIS A 259 11.61 19.84 1.46
C HIS A 259 11.64 19.33 0.02
N PHE A 260 10.52 18.94 -0.60
CA PHE A 260 10.51 18.43 -1.97
C PHE A 260 11.14 19.40 -2.99
N PRO A 261 10.75 20.69 -3.05
CA PRO A 261 11.42 21.63 -3.94
C PRO A 261 12.92 21.81 -3.66
N LEU A 262 13.33 21.74 -2.38
CA LEU A 262 14.74 21.86 -1.99
C LEU A 262 15.58 20.67 -2.49
N TRP A 263 14.96 19.50 -2.61
CA TRP A 263 15.59 18.30 -3.16
C TRP A 263 15.37 18.10 -4.66
N GLY A 264 14.78 19.09 -5.36
CA GLY A 264 14.61 19.05 -6.80
C GLY A 264 13.35 18.33 -7.28
N HIS A 265 12.36 18.10 -6.38
CA HIS A 265 11.08 17.45 -6.65
C HIS A 265 9.87 18.37 -6.42
N PRO A 266 9.81 19.56 -7.04
CA PRO A 266 8.70 20.50 -6.83
C PRO A 266 7.35 19.93 -7.28
N GLU A 267 7.32 18.98 -8.22
CA GLU A 267 6.13 18.32 -8.71
C GLU A 267 5.40 17.54 -7.59
N LEU A 268 6.12 17.00 -6.60
CA LEU A 268 5.53 16.26 -5.49
C LEU A 268 4.77 17.18 -4.53
N LEU A 269 5.25 18.38 -4.30
CA LEU A 269 4.50 19.42 -3.58
C LEU A 269 3.27 19.86 -4.40
N ASN A 270 3.44 20.08 -5.70
CA ASN A 270 2.38 20.58 -6.57
C ASN A 270 1.16 19.64 -6.63
N ARG A 271 1.35 18.33 -6.52
CA ARG A 271 0.23 17.36 -6.46
C ARG A 271 -0.79 17.72 -5.41
N THR A 272 -0.34 18.02 -4.20
CA THR A 272 -1.23 18.30 -3.05
C THR A 272 -1.82 19.71 -3.08
N LEU A 273 -1.17 20.69 -3.72
CA LEU A 273 -1.64 22.08 -3.72
C LEU A 273 -3.06 22.23 -4.30
N GLY A 274 -3.43 21.42 -5.29
CA GLY A 274 -4.77 21.42 -5.84
C GLY A 274 -5.85 21.08 -4.81
N TRP A 275 -5.56 20.22 -3.83
CA TRP A 275 -6.49 19.91 -2.75
C TRP A 275 -6.71 21.12 -1.83
N TYR A 276 -5.64 21.80 -1.40
CA TYR A 276 -5.76 22.99 -0.56
C TYR A 276 -6.54 24.13 -1.21
N HIS A 277 -6.54 24.19 -2.55
CA HIS A 277 -7.30 25.19 -3.28
C HIS A 277 -8.82 24.88 -3.32
N ARG A 278 -9.19 23.60 -3.22
CA ARG A 278 -10.60 23.15 -3.27
C ARG A 278 -11.24 22.99 -1.89
N ALA A 279 -10.45 22.77 -0.84
CA ALA A 279 -10.90 22.59 0.54
C ALA A 279 -11.13 23.93 1.23
#